data_aa0e6846463cc32e22bd5b0421be39f6
#
_entry.id   aa0e6846463cc32e22bd5b0421be39f6
#
_cell.length_a   1.000
_cell.length_b   1.000
_cell.length_c   1.000
_cell.angle_alpha   90.00
_cell.angle_beta   90.00
_cell.angle_gamma   90.00
#
_symmetry.space_group_name_H-M   'P 1'
#
loop_
_entity.id
_entity.type
_entity.pdbx_description
1 polymer ?
#
loop_
_entity_poly.entity_id
_entity_poly.type
_entity_poly.pdbx_seq_one_letter_code
_entity_poly.pdbx_strand_id
1 'polypeptide(L)'
;IKIIAPWRIWKLKSRTDLINYAKKNGISIPKDKKGAPPFSIDDNLFHTSTEGKVLENPKNSAPEFLYQRTISPEKAPNKPTFVSINFKNSDPVGINGKKMHPAKLLEKLNQLAGKNGIGRVDLVENRFLGIKSRGVYETPGGTLLIHAHRAIESVTLDKETMHKKDTIMPRYAELIYNGYWYSKERFKLQKIVDLKRNKVNGSVKLKLYKGNLIIESRTTNSKAYSMKKVSFEENRSFNKSNVEKFINFHKKRLRK
;
A
#
# COMPACT_ATOMS: atom_id res chain seq x y z
N ILE A 1 -12.23 10.49 -28.80
CA ILE A 1 -12.75 11.26 -27.65
C ILE A 1 -12.01 12.59 -27.59
N LYS A 2 -12.74 13.71 -27.58
CA LYS A 2 -12.17 15.06 -27.45
C LYS A 2 -11.95 15.36 -25.98
N ILE A 3 -10.72 15.77 -25.63
CA ILE A 3 -10.39 16.20 -24.27
C ILE A 3 -10.59 17.72 -24.18
N ILE A 4 -11.38 18.17 -23.21
CA ILE A 4 -11.61 19.57 -22.92
C ILE A 4 -10.94 19.90 -21.59
N ALA A 5 -9.97 20.82 -21.65
CA ALA A 5 -9.22 21.30 -20.48
C ALA A 5 -9.41 22.83 -20.37
N PRO A 6 -10.46 23.30 -19.67
CA PRO A 6 -10.82 24.73 -19.64
C PRO A 6 -9.67 25.65 -19.21
N TRP A 7 -8.84 25.24 -18.24
CA TRP A 7 -7.68 26.03 -17.78
C TRP A 7 -6.63 26.29 -18.87
N ARG A 8 -6.62 25.57 -20.00
CA ARG A 8 -5.76 25.86 -21.17
C ARG A 8 -6.29 27.00 -22.02
N ILE A 9 -7.59 27.28 -21.91
CA ILE A 9 -8.31 28.26 -22.73
C ILE A 9 -8.64 29.49 -21.89
N TRP A 10 -9.01 29.31 -20.63
CA TRP A 10 -9.37 30.38 -19.72
C TRP A 10 -8.13 31.10 -19.17
N LYS A 11 -8.30 32.38 -18.81
CA LYS A 11 -7.25 33.20 -18.20
C LYS A 11 -7.07 32.93 -16.68
N LEU A 12 -7.39 31.72 -16.22
CA LEU A 12 -7.26 31.31 -14.82
C LEU A 12 -5.93 30.56 -14.63
N LYS A 13 -4.86 31.30 -14.28
CA LYS A 13 -3.48 30.78 -14.26
C LYS A 13 -3.00 30.36 -12.87
N SER A 14 -3.70 30.81 -11.82
CA SER A 14 -3.28 30.58 -10.44
C SER A 14 -4.45 30.14 -9.56
N ARG A 15 -4.12 29.59 -8.40
CA ARG A 15 -5.10 29.30 -7.35
C ARG A 15 -5.86 30.55 -6.92
N THR A 16 -5.17 31.69 -6.87
CA THR A 16 -5.77 32.99 -6.55
C THR A 16 -6.82 33.38 -7.58
N ASP A 17 -6.51 33.21 -8.87
CA ASP A 17 -7.48 33.49 -9.95
C ASP A 17 -8.72 32.60 -9.84
N LEU A 18 -8.54 31.31 -9.54
CA LEU A 18 -9.65 30.37 -9.35
C LEU A 18 -10.52 30.77 -8.14
N ILE A 19 -9.92 31.17 -7.03
CA ILE A 19 -10.65 31.63 -5.84
C ILE A 19 -11.44 32.91 -6.14
N ASN A 20 -10.84 33.86 -6.84
CA ASN A 20 -11.51 35.10 -7.23
C ASN A 20 -12.65 34.83 -8.21
N TYR A 21 -12.46 33.94 -9.17
CA TYR A 21 -13.51 33.50 -10.08
C TYR A 21 -14.68 32.85 -9.31
N ALA A 22 -14.39 31.95 -8.39
CA ALA A 22 -15.41 31.29 -7.57
C ALA A 22 -16.21 32.30 -6.75
N LYS A 23 -15.53 33.25 -6.09
CA LYS A 23 -16.19 34.34 -5.34
C LYS A 23 -17.11 35.17 -6.23
N LYS A 24 -16.60 35.59 -7.41
CA LYS A 24 -17.38 36.41 -8.37
C LYS A 24 -18.63 35.69 -8.85
N ASN A 25 -18.60 34.38 -8.97
CA ASN A 25 -19.72 33.57 -9.49
C ASN A 25 -20.54 32.89 -8.39
N GLY A 26 -20.39 33.28 -7.13
CA GLY A 26 -21.16 32.70 -6.00
C GLY A 26 -20.87 31.23 -5.72
N ILE A 27 -19.73 30.69 -6.19
CA ILE A 27 -19.33 29.31 -5.95
C ILE A 27 -18.75 29.22 -4.54
N SER A 28 -19.37 28.43 -3.70
CA SER A 28 -18.89 28.20 -2.34
C SER A 28 -17.60 27.38 -2.33
N ILE A 29 -16.58 27.91 -1.67
CA ILE A 29 -15.32 27.20 -1.43
C ILE A 29 -15.22 26.89 0.06
N PRO A 30 -15.02 25.62 0.45
CA PRO A 30 -14.78 25.28 1.84
C PRO A 30 -13.57 26.05 2.37
N LYS A 31 -13.66 26.58 3.57
CA LYS A 31 -12.53 27.20 4.27
C LYS A 31 -11.83 26.15 5.14
N ASP A 32 -10.52 26.26 5.30
CA ASP A 32 -9.83 25.47 6.31
C ASP A 32 -10.23 25.94 7.74
N LYS A 33 -9.76 25.23 8.77
CA LYS A 33 -10.07 25.57 10.18
C LYS A 33 -9.59 26.96 10.60
N LYS A 34 -8.73 27.61 9.82
CA LYS A 34 -8.22 28.97 10.04
C LYS A 34 -8.87 30.01 9.13
N GLY A 35 -9.90 29.63 8.37
CA GLY A 35 -10.57 30.53 7.43
C GLY A 35 -9.81 30.80 6.13
N ALA A 36 -8.65 30.16 5.92
CA ALA A 36 -7.84 30.29 4.71
C ALA A 36 -8.35 29.34 3.60
N PRO A 37 -7.96 29.54 2.32
CA PRO A 37 -8.24 28.60 1.25
C PRO A 37 -7.77 27.18 1.61
N PRO A 38 -8.52 26.12 1.24
CA PRO A 38 -8.22 24.75 1.64
C PRO A 38 -6.90 24.26 1.05
N PHE A 39 -6.33 23.21 1.65
CA PHE A 39 -5.29 22.41 1.01
C PHE A 39 -5.82 21.74 -0.25
N SER A 40 -4.96 21.29 -1.14
CA SER A 40 -5.36 20.38 -2.20
C SER A 40 -5.56 19.00 -1.59
N ILE A 41 -6.77 18.47 -1.67
CA ILE A 41 -7.12 17.19 -1.09
C ILE A 41 -7.83 16.35 -2.14
N ASP A 42 -7.28 15.17 -2.41
CA ASP A 42 -7.91 14.13 -3.21
C ASP A 42 -8.27 12.95 -2.32
N ASP A 43 -9.53 12.56 -2.35
CA ASP A 43 -10.08 11.56 -1.44
C ASP A 43 -10.88 10.49 -2.19
N ASN A 44 -10.59 9.22 -1.89
CA ASN A 44 -11.33 8.07 -2.39
C ASN A 44 -11.32 6.96 -1.34
N LEU A 45 -11.99 5.84 -1.61
CA LEU A 45 -12.09 4.73 -0.65
C LEU A 45 -10.71 4.16 -0.24
N PHE A 46 -9.73 4.19 -1.14
CA PHE A 46 -8.41 3.58 -0.90
C PHE A 46 -7.49 4.51 -0.10
N HIS A 47 -7.40 5.79 -0.47
CA HIS A 47 -6.50 6.72 0.19
C HIS A 47 -7.01 8.18 0.15
N THR A 48 -6.41 9.03 0.98
CA THR A 48 -6.50 10.49 0.92
C THR A 48 -5.11 11.05 0.73
N SER A 49 -4.95 12.00 -0.19
CA SER A 49 -3.72 12.79 -0.35
C SER A 49 -3.99 14.24 0.01
N THR A 50 -3.01 14.90 0.64
CA THR A 50 -3.07 16.33 0.97
C THR A 50 -1.77 16.99 0.56
N GLU A 51 -1.87 18.06 -0.23
CA GLU A 51 -0.73 18.80 -0.79
C GLU A 51 -0.88 20.32 -0.63
N GLY A 52 0.24 21.03 -0.78
CA GLY A 52 0.30 22.49 -0.88
C GLY A 52 0.51 23.23 0.45
N LYS A 53 0.55 24.56 0.40
CA LYS A 53 0.70 25.45 1.54
C LYS A 53 1.98 25.15 2.36
N VAL A 54 1.82 24.93 3.67
CA VAL A 54 2.92 24.63 4.59
C VAL A 54 3.72 23.39 4.19
N LEU A 55 3.11 22.43 3.46
CA LEU A 55 3.78 21.22 2.97
C LEU A 55 4.77 21.49 1.84
N GLU A 56 4.65 22.62 1.12
CA GLU A 56 5.57 22.98 0.04
C GLU A 56 7.01 23.20 0.56
N ASN A 57 7.15 23.60 1.83
CA ASN A 57 8.45 23.68 2.47
C ASN A 57 8.76 22.39 3.25
N PRO A 58 9.74 21.59 2.81
CA PRO A 58 10.07 20.31 3.46
C PRO A 58 10.65 20.46 4.87
N LYS A 59 11.05 21.67 5.29
CA LYS A 59 11.50 21.94 6.66
C LYS A 59 10.34 21.97 7.67
N ASN A 60 9.10 22.13 7.22
CA ASN A 60 7.94 22.21 8.10
C ASN A 60 7.38 20.81 8.35
N SER A 61 7.04 20.51 9.59
CA SER A 61 6.27 19.31 9.92
C SER A 61 4.87 19.40 9.35
N ALA A 62 4.30 18.27 8.94
CA ALA A 62 2.89 18.18 8.55
C ALA A 62 2.00 18.38 9.80
N PRO A 63 1.14 19.41 9.82
CA PRO A 63 0.24 19.64 10.96
C PRO A 63 -0.74 18.50 11.17
N GLU A 64 -1.02 18.13 12.42
CA GLU A 64 -1.91 17.01 12.76
C GLU A 64 -3.32 17.12 12.15
N PHE A 65 -3.84 18.33 12.00
CA PHE A 65 -5.18 18.56 11.43
C PHE A 65 -5.32 18.20 9.96
N LEU A 66 -4.22 17.93 9.26
CA LEU A 66 -4.25 17.47 7.85
C LEU A 66 -4.69 16.02 7.72
N TYR A 67 -4.45 15.22 8.76
CA TYR A 67 -4.85 13.83 8.78
C TYR A 67 -6.34 13.71 9.11
N GLN A 68 -7.10 13.13 8.18
CA GLN A 68 -8.57 13.05 8.25
C GLN A 68 -9.07 11.65 8.57
N ARG A 69 -8.31 10.63 8.20
CA ARG A 69 -8.68 9.21 8.33
C ARG A 69 -8.02 8.52 9.50
N THR A 70 -6.95 9.09 10.00
CA THR A 70 -6.14 8.48 11.06
C THR A 70 -6.01 9.44 12.24
N ILE A 71 -6.09 8.91 13.43
CA ILE A 71 -5.71 9.66 14.64
C ILE A 71 -4.20 9.61 14.84
N SER A 72 -3.62 10.54 15.61
CA SER A 72 -2.20 10.46 15.94
C SER A 72 -1.90 9.20 16.75
N PRO A 73 -0.72 8.57 16.56
CA PRO A 73 -0.32 7.38 17.31
C PRO A 73 -0.40 7.58 18.84
N GLU A 74 -0.09 8.78 19.34
CA GLU A 74 -0.14 9.12 20.76
C GLU A 74 -1.57 9.05 21.31
N LYS A 75 -2.56 9.45 20.50
CA LYS A 75 -3.99 9.45 20.86
C LYS A 75 -4.68 8.11 20.58
N ALA A 76 -3.99 7.17 19.95
CA ALA A 76 -4.52 5.85 19.67
C ALA A 76 -4.75 5.04 20.96
N PRO A 77 -5.70 4.09 20.95
CA PRO A 77 -6.04 3.29 22.13
C PRO A 77 -4.84 2.62 22.79
N ASN A 78 -4.84 2.58 24.14
CA ASN A 78 -3.81 1.86 24.91
C ASN A 78 -3.97 0.33 24.86
N LYS A 79 -5.09 -0.18 24.34
CA LYS A 79 -5.30 -1.62 24.11
C LYS A 79 -5.09 -1.94 22.64
N PRO A 80 -4.32 -2.99 22.30
CA PRO A 80 -4.12 -3.40 20.92
C PRO A 80 -5.42 -3.89 20.29
N THR A 81 -5.56 -3.66 18.99
CA THR A 81 -6.65 -4.23 18.17
C THR A 81 -6.11 -5.40 17.36
N PHE A 82 -6.79 -6.54 17.41
CA PHE A 82 -6.44 -7.71 16.60
C PHE A 82 -7.42 -7.84 15.44
N VAL A 83 -6.90 -8.16 14.26
CA VAL A 83 -7.70 -8.40 13.06
C VAL A 83 -7.09 -9.51 12.23
N SER A 84 -7.91 -10.45 11.77
CA SER A 84 -7.49 -11.50 10.84
C SER A 84 -8.06 -11.21 9.46
N ILE A 85 -7.22 -11.21 8.43
CA ILE A 85 -7.62 -11.02 7.04
C ILE A 85 -7.54 -12.37 6.33
N ASN A 86 -8.64 -12.77 5.70
CA ASN A 86 -8.75 -14.03 4.97
C ASN A 86 -8.49 -13.81 3.50
N PHE A 87 -7.66 -14.66 2.90
CA PHE A 87 -7.29 -14.62 1.48
C PHE A 87 -7.73 -15.88 0.74
N LYS A 88 -8.26 -15.68 -0.48
CA LYS A 88 -8.55 -16.76 -1.43
C LYS A 88 -8.07 -16.35 -2.82
N ASN A 89 -7.21 -17.16 -3.41
CA ASN A 89 -6.58 -16.87 -4.70
C ASN A 89 -5.94 -15.46 -4.73
N SER A 90 -5.22 -15.10 -3.67
CA SER A 90 -4.59 -13.79 -3.49
C SER A 90 -5.53 -12.62 -3.14
N ASP A 91 -6.84 -12.77 -3.32
CA ASP A 91 -7.80 -11.72 -3.00
C ASP A 91 -8.20 -11.74 -1.52
N PRO A 92 -8.28 -10.58 -0.85
CA PRO A 92 -8.84 -10.49 0.48
C PRO A 92 -10.36 -10.70 0.41
N VAL A 93 -10.87 -11.72 1.07
CA VAL A 93 -12.28 -12.13 0.97
C VAL A 93 -13.07 -11.98 2.27
N GLY A 94 -12.41 -11.67 3.38
CA GLY A 94 -13.10 -11.54 4.67
C GLY A 94 -12.22 -11.06 5.81
N ILE A 95 -12.86 -10.70 6.91
CA ILE A 95 -12.24 -10.23 8.14
C ILE A 95 -12.76 -11.07 9.30
N ASN A 96 -11.88 -11.59 10.16
CA ASN A 96 -12.20 -12.38 11.34
C ASN A 96 -13.15 -13.57 11.01
N GLY A 97 -12.88 -14.26 9.89
CA GLY A 97 -13.67 -15.38 9.41
C GLY A 97 -14.99 -15.02 8.70
N LYS A 98 -15.42 -13.76 8.73
CA LYS A 98 -16.64 -13.31 8.05
C LYS A 98 -16.32 -12.82 6.64
N LYS A 99 -16.93 -13.44 5.63
CA LYS A 99 -16.85 -13.02 4.23
C LYS A 99 -17.49 -11.63 4.05
N MET A 100 -16.87 -10.79 3.24
CA MET A 100 -17.32 -9.41 2.99
C MET A 100 -17.19 -9.04 1.52
N HIS A 101 -18.04 -8.11 1.08
CA HIS A 101 -17.87 -7.43 -0.20
C HIS A 101 -16.57 -6.59 -0.17
N PRO A 102 -15.76 -6.57 -1.25
CA PRO A 102 -14.44 -5.89 -1.24
C PRO A 102 -14.45 -4.45 -0.74
N ALA A 103 -15.43 -3.63 -1.17
CA ALA A 103 -15.54 -2.24 -0.71
C ALA A 103 -15.79 -2.15 0.80
N LYS A 104 -16.69 -2.97 1.34
CA LYS A 104 -16.98 -3.01 2.78
C LYS A 104 -15.81 -3.56 3.60
N LEU A 105 -15.06 -4.50 3.05
CA LEU A 105 -13.83 -5.00 3.64
C LEU A 105 -12.80 -3.88 3.79
N LEU A 106 -12.55 -3.13 2.71
CA LEU A 106 -11.60 -2.01 2.73
C LEU A 106 -12.05 -0.90 3.67
N GLU A 107 -13.35 -0.53 3.65
CA GLU A 107 -13.94 0.44 4.58
C GLU A 107 -13.71 0.03 6.04
N LYS A 108 -13.94 -1.24 6.36
CA LYS A 108 -13.72 -1.77 7.71
C LYS A 108 -12.26 -1.75 8.12
N LEU A 109 -11.34 -2.08 7.21
CA LEU A 109 -9.90 -2.01 7.46
C LEU A 109 -9.44 -0.55 7.63
N ASN A 110 -9.98 0.39 6.85
CA ASN A 110 -9.72 1.82 7.02
C ASN A 110 -10.08 2.29 8.44
N GLN A 111 -11.28 1.91 8.93
CA GLN A 111 -11.72 2.27 10.28
C GLN A 111 -10.80 1.69 11.38
N LEU A 112 -10.45 0.40 11.26
CA LEU A 112 -9.59 -0.27 12.24
C LEU A 112 -8.17 0.30 12.27
N ALA A 113 -7.55 0.49 11.10
CA ALA A 113 -6.22 1.03 10.98
C ALA A 113 -6.17 2.51 11.40
N GLY A 114 -7.11 3.32 10.91
CA GLY A 114 -7.18 4.75 11.23
C GLY A 114 -7.34 5.01 12.72
N LYS A 115 -8.21 4.25 13.40
CA LYS A 115 -8.38 4.30 14.87
C LYS A 115 -7.11 3.94 15.64
N ASN A 116 -6.19 3.19 15.03
CA ASN A 116 -4.92 2.81 15.63
C ASN A 116 -3.74 3.67 15.12
N GLY A 117 -3.99 4.76 14.39
CA GLY A 117 -2.97 5.67 13.89
C GLY A 117 -2.10 5.10 12.76
N ILE A 118 -2.59 4.10 12.03
CA ILE A 118 -1.83 3.37 10.99
C ILE A 118 -2.22 3.87 9.61
N GLY A 119 -1.22 4.01 8.72
CA GLY A 119 -1.41 4.31 7.31
C GLY A 119 -1.03 5.72 6.88
N ARG A 120 -0.29 6.47 7.70
CA ARG A 120 0.25 7.80 7.37
C ARG A 120 1.56 7.69 6.63
N VAL A 121 1.72 8.47 5.57
CA VAL A 121 2.96 8.60 4.82
C VAL A 121 3.19 10.07 4.48
N ASP A 122 4.37 10.60 4.78
CA ASP A 122 4.85 11.90 4.34
C ASP A 122 6.02 11.64 3.39
N LEU A 123 5.88 12.02 2.14
CA LEU A 123 6.91 11.73 1.14
C LEU A 123 7.05 12.85 0.11
N VAL A 124 8.25 12.92 -0.45
CA VAL A 124 8.55 13.74 -1.62
C VAL A 124 8.62 12.83 -2.84
N GLU A 125 7.65 12.96 -3.71
CA GLU A 125 7.55 12.16 -4.94
C GLU A 125 8.22 12.84 -6.14
N ASN A 126 8.57 12.05 -7.14
CA ASN A 126 9.04 12.55 -8.43
C ASN A 126 7.86 12.51 -9.40
N ARG A 127 7.35 13.68 -9.77
CA ARG A 127 6.27 13.75 -10.77
C ARG A 127 6.79 13.36 -12.16
N PHE A 128 5.89 12.94 -13.04
CA PHE A 128 6.22 12.50 -14.41
C PHE A 128 7.14 13.48 -15.17
N LEU A 129 6.98 14.78 -14.94
CA LEU A 129 7.82 15.83 -15.54
C LEU A 129 9.16 16.04 -14.82
N GLY A 130 9.55 15.22 -13.87
CA GLY A 130 10.80 15.34 -13.12
C GLY A 130 10.77 16.36 -11.97
N ILE A 131 9.65 17.01 -11.71
CA ILE A 131 9.48 17.96 -10.62
C ILE A 131 9.21 17.18 -9.32
N LYS A 132 9.84 17.59 -8.23
CA LYS A 132 9.57 17.05 -6.90
C LYS A 132 8.36 17.75 -6.27
N SER A 133 7.49 16.97 -5.65
CA SER A 133 6.34 17.47 -4.91
C SER A 133 6.19 16.71 -3.61
N ARG A 134 5.91 17.41 -2.51
CA ARG A 134 5.64 16.79 -1.22
C ARG A 134 4.16 16.70 -0.96
N GLY A 135 3.73 15.52 -0.54
CA GLY A 135 2.38 15.29 -0.06
C GLY A 135 2.35 14.43 1.19
N VAL A 136 1.28 14.53 1.96
CA VAL A 136 0.95 13.59 3.02
C VAL A 136 -0.22 12.73 2.58
N TYR A 137 -0.10 11.46 2.86
CA TYR A 137 -1.03 10.43 2.40
C TYR A 137 -1.55 9.61 3.57
N GLU A 138 -2.81 9.21 3.49
CA GLU A 138 -3.43 8.31 4.44
C GLU A 138 -4.03 7.12 3.68
N THR A 139 -3.45 5.93 3.90
CA THR A 139 -3.88 4.69 3.26
C THR A 139 -4.05 3.60 4.33
N PRO A 140 -4.94 3.80 5.32
CA PRO A 140 -4.99 2.94 6.49
C PRO A 140 -5.30 1.49 6.17
N GLY A 141 -6.40 1.19 5.49
CA GLY A 141 -6.77 -0.17 5.10
C GLY A 141 -5.83 -0.79 4.07
N GLY A 142 -5.34 0.02 3.12
CA GLY A 142 -4.36 -0.41 2.14
C GLY A 142 -3.05 -0.85 2.79
N THR A 143 -2.61 -0.16 3.85
CA THR A 143 -1.43 -0.55 4.64
C THR A 143 -1.62 -1.92 5.28
N LEU A 144 -2.79 -2.19 5.89
CA LEU A 144 -3.07 -3.52 6.44
C LEU A 144 -3.06 -4.60 5.35
N LEU A 145 -3.70 -4.31 4.21
CA LEU A 145 -3.79 -5.25 3.10
C LEU A 145 -2.42 -5.62 2.53
N ILE A 146 -1.55 -4.63 2.27
CA ILE A 146 -0.24 -4.89 1.66
C ILE A 146 0.65 -5.73 2.59
N HIS A 147 0.66 -5.43 3.88
CA HIS A 147 1.43 -6.19 4.86
C HIS A 147 0.89 -7.61 5.06
N ALA A 148 -0.44 -7.78 5.16
CA ALA A 148 -1.05 -9.08 5.29
C ALA A 148 -0.88 -9.93 4.02
N HIS A 149 -1.05 -9.31 2.84
CA HIS A 149 -0.85 -10.00 1.57
C HIS A 149 0.59 -10.49 1.42
N ARG A 150 1.57 -9.63 1.71
CA ARG A 150 2.98 -10.02 1.70
C ARG A 150 3.28 -11.14 2.70
N ALA A 151 2.65 -11.11 3.87
CA ALA A 151 2.82 -12.12 4.89
C ALA A 151 2.24 -13.49 4.47
N ILE A 152 1.10 -13.53 3.77
CA ILE A 152 0.55 -14.81 3.27
C ILE A 152 1.34 -15.33 2.06
N GLU A 153 1.79 -14.45 1.16
CA GLU A 153 2.67 -14.84 0.05
C GLU A 153 3.94 -15.53 0.56
N SER A 154 4.55 -15.02 1.63
CA SER A 154 5.81 -15.54 2.18
C SER A 154 5.75 -17.01 2.62
N VAL A 155 4.56 -17.54 2.92
CA VAL A 155 4.37 -18.95 3.34
C VAL A 155 3.67 -19.81 2.29
N THR A 156 3.25 -19.22 1.17
CA THR A 156 2.49 -19.92 0.12
C THR A 156 3.18 -19.96 -1.23
N LEU A 157 4.09 -19.02 -1.49
CA LEU A 157 4.84 -18.93 -2.75
C LEU A 157 6.28 -19.42 -2.56
N ASP A 158 6.87 -19.90 -3.65
CA ASP A 158 8.30 -20.22 -3.71
C ASP A 158 9.16 -18.97 -3.91
N LYS A 159 10.45 -19.13 -3.57
CA LYS A 159 11.47 -18.07 -3.62
C LYS A 159 11.53 -17.37 -4.99
N GLU A 160 11.58 -18.15 -6.08
CA GLU A 160 11.76 -17.60 -7.43
C GLU A 160 10.56 -16.73 -7.85
N THR A 161 9.35 -17.20 -7.54
CA THR A 161 8.11 -16.43 -7.80
C THR A 161 8.10 -15.12 -7.00
N MET A 162 8.49 -15.16 -5.73
CA MET A 162 8.54 -13.96 -4.90
C MET A 162 9.58 -12.96 -5.40
N HIS A 163 10.81 -13.41 -5.69
CA HIS A 163 11.87 -12.53 -6.23
C HIS A 163 11.47 -11.91 -7.56
N LYS A 164 10.84 -12.71 -8.45
CA LYS A 164 10.38 -12.20 -9.74
C LYS A 164 9.33 -11.10 -9.58
N LYS A 165 8.37 -11.27 -8.66
CA LYS A 165 7.39 -10.22 -8.33
C LYS A 165 8.08 -8.96 -7.78
N ASP A 166 9.02 -9.12 -6.85
CA ASP A 166 9.74 -8.00 -6.24
C ASP A 166 10.55 -7.20 -7.27
N THR A 167 11.21 -7.89 -8.20
CA THR A 167 12.02 -7.24 -9.25
C THR A 167 11.19 -6.34 -10.15
N ILE A 168 9.94 -6.71 -10.47
CA ILE A 168 9.11 -5.92 -11.38
C ILE A 168 8.31 -4.81 -10.70
N MET A 169 8.19 -4.85 -9.37
CA MET A 169 7.30 -3.95 -8.61
C MET A 169 7.59 -2.46 -8.84
N PRO A 170 8.85 -1.98 -8.82
CA PRO A 170 9.14 -0.57 -9.07
C PRO A 170 8.69 -0.13 -10.47
N ARG A 171 8.95 -0.94 -11.49
CA ARG A 171 8.53 -0.62 -12.86
C ARG A 171 7.02 -0.68 -13.04
N TYR A 172 6.36 -1.64 -12.40
CA TYR A 172 4.90 -1.74 -12.41
C TYR A 172 4.26 -0.51 -11.77
N ALA A 173 4.78 -0.08 -10.60
CA ALA A 173 4.33 1.12 -9.92
C ALA A 173 4.54 2.39 -10.76
N GLU A 174 5.70 2.53 -11.39
CA GLU A 174 6.02 3.65 -12.28
C GLU A 174 5.03 3.75 -13.46
N LEU A 175 4.70 2.64 -14.10
CA LEU A 175 3.73 2.62 -15.20
C LEU A 175 2.35 3.10 -14.74
N ILE A 176 1.91 2.67 -13.54
CA ILE A 176 0.63 3.11 -12.98
C ILE A 176 0.67 4.60 -12.65
N TYR A 177 1.72 5.05 -11.97
CA TYR A 177 1.90 6.45 -11.58
C TYR A 177 1.91 7.39 -12.79
N ASN A 178 2.59 6.99 -13.87
CA ASN A 178 2.71 7.77 -15.10
C ASN A 178 1.49 7.66 -16.02
N GLY A 179 0.41 6.97 -15.61
CA GLY A 179 -0.84 6.87 -16.37
C GLY A 179 -0.83 5.81 -17.48
N TYR A 180 0.15 4.90 -17.52
CA TYR A 180 0.27 3.84 -18.53
C TYR A 180 -0.54 2.58 -18.19
N TRP A 181 -1.72 2.75 -17.56
CA TRP A 181 -2.58 1.63 -17.17
C TRP A 181 -2.94 0.69 -18.33
N TYR A 182 -3.19 1.23 -19.51
CA TYR A 182 -3.57 0.45 -20.71
C TYR A 182 -2.38 0.08 -21.60
N SER A 183 -1.14 0.28 -21.16
CA SER A 183 0.04 -0.05 -21.96
C SER A 183 0.26 -1.57 -22.07
N LYS A 184 0.81 -2.02 -23.22
CA LYS A 184 1.18 -3.41 -23.44
C LYS A 184 2.18 -3.90 -22.38
N GLU A 185 3.09 -3.02 -21.93
CA GLU A 185 4.08 -3.34 -20.90
C GLU A 185 3.40 -3.64 -19.57
N ARG A 186 2.48 -2.78 -19.10
CA ARG A 186 1.74 -3.03 -17.86
C ARG A 186 1.00 -4.37 -17.90
N PHE A 187 0.36 -4.73 -19.02
CA PHE A 187 -0.30 -6.03 -19.18
C PHE A 187 0.68 -7.21 -19.12
N LYS A 188 1.91 -7.07 -19.68
CA LYS A 188 2.95 -8.10 -19.54
C LYS A 188 3.37 -8.28 -18.07
N LEU A 189 3.59 -7.18 -17.35
CA LEU A 189 3.94 -7.21 -15.93
C LEU A 189 2.81 -7.75 -15.07
N GLN A 190 1.54 -7.47 -15.40
CA GLN A 190 0.38 -8.02 -14.70
C GLN A 190 0.39 -9.56 -14.68
N LYS A 191 0.79 -10.19 -15.77
CA LYS A 191 0.91 -11.67 -15.81
C LYS A 191 1.92 -12.19 -14.79
N ILE A 192 2.96 -11.40 -14.48
CA ILE A 192 3.95 -11.75 -13.44
C ILE A 192 3.36 -11.52 -12.05
N VAL A 193 2.63 -10.41 -11.85
CA VAL A 193 1.91 -10.15 -10.59
C VAL A 193 0.93 -11.30 -10.28
N ASP A 194 0.25 -11.81 -11.30
CA ASP A 194 -0.75 -12.87 -11.16
C ASP A 194 -0.14 -14.29 -11.07
N LEU A 195 1.19 -14.44 -11.20
CA LEU A 195 1.83 -15.74 -11.07
C LEU A 195 1.47 -16.42 -9.75
N LYS A 196 0.99 -17.66 -9.87
CA LYS A 196 0.66 -18.54 -8.73
C LYS A 196 -0.32 -17.92 -7.72
N ARG A 197 -1.12 -16.91 -8.11
CA ARG A 197 -2.12 -16.31 -7.22
C ARG A 197 -3.09 -17.35 -6.63
N ASN A 198 -3.42 -18.42 -7.36
CA ASN A 198 -4.25 -19.53 -6.90
C ASN A 198 -3.62 -20.33 -5.73
N LYS A 199 -2.33 -20.18 -5.46
CA LYS A 199 -1.63 -20.76 -4.30
C LYS A 199 -1.77 -19.90 -3.04
N VAL A 200 -2.07 -18.60 -3.17
CA VAL A 200 -2.13 -17.66 -2.05
C VAL A 200 -3.50 -17.75 -1.37
N ASN A 201 -3.61 -18.69 -0.41
CA ASN A 201 -4.82 -18.96 0.35
C ASN A 201 -4.49 -19.11 1.83
N GLY A 202 -5.35 -18.55 2.68
CA GLY A 202 -5.19 -18.65 4.12
C GLY A 202 -5.63 -17.40 4.86
N SER A 203 -5.09 -17.18 6.05
CA SER A 203 -5.36 -16.00 6.86
C SER A 203 -4.11 -15.46 7.53
N VAL A 204 -4.11 -14.16 7.76
CA VAL A 204 -3.06 -13.45 8.49
C VAL A 204 -3.69 -12.69 9.64
N LYS A 205 -3.21 -12.95 10.86
CA LYS A 205 -3.61 -12.20 12.06
C LYS A 205 -2.64 -11.05 12.28
N LEU A 206 -3.18 -9.86 12.41
CA LEU A 206 -2.46 -8.60 12.64
C LEU A 206 -2.78 -8.09 14.04
N LYS A 207 -1.77 -7.50 14.68
CA LYS A 207 -1.91 -6.70 15.89
C LYS A 207 -1.64 -5.24 15.53
N LEU A 208 -2.60 -4.37 15.82
CA LEU A 208 -2.57 -2.94 15.55
C LEU A 208 -2.42 -2.21 16.87
N TYR A 209 -1.40 -1.37 16.99
CA TYR A 209 -1.14 -0.67 18.25
C TYR A 209 -0.33 0.61 18.02
N LYS A 210 -0.90 1.76 18.33
CA LYS A 210 -0.22 3.06 18.35
C LYS A 210 0.66 3.31 17.13
N GLY A 211 0.07 3.29 15.93
CA GLY A 211 0.77 3.49 14.65
C GLY A 211 1.52 2.27 14.12
N ASN A 212 1.68 1.22 14.93
CA ASN A 212 2.41 0.02 14.53
C ASN A 212 1.48 -1.10 14.07
N LEU A 213 1.92 -1.82 13.05
CA LEU A 213 1.32 -3.05 12.55
C LEU A 213 2.30 -4.20 12.74
N ILE A 214 1.86 -5.24 13.45
CA ILE A 214 2.66 -6.43 13.75
C ILE A 214 1.94 -7.65 13.18
N ILE A 215 2.69 -8.49 12.46
CA ILE A 215 2.18 -9.79 11.99
C ILE A 215 2.25 -10.78 13.15
N GLU A 216 1.10 -11.15 13.69
CA GLU A 216 1.00 -12.11 14.81
C GLU A 216 1.13 -13.56 14.35
N SER A 217 0.37 -13.93 13.30
CA SER A 217 0.41 -15.30 12.78
C SER A 217 -0.06 -15.38 11.33
N ARG A 218 0.27 -16.50 10.70
CA ARG A 218 -0.16 -16.88 9.35
C ARG A 218 -0.70 -18.30 9.40
N THR A 219 -1.86 -18.52 8.78
CA THR A 219 -2.48 -19.85 8.70
C THR A 219 -2.77 -20.18 7.25
N THR A 220 -2.27 -21.32 6.77
CA THR A 220 -2.48 -21.79 5.40
C THR A 220 -2.39 -23.31 5.32
N ASN A 221 -3.06 -23.89 4.34
CA ASN A 221 -2.93 -25.31 3.98
C ASN A 221 -1.84 -25.53 2.91
N SER A 222 -1.07 -24.50 2.54
CA SER A 222 0.04 -24.62 1.59
C SER A 222 1.14 -25.51 2.16
N LYS A 223 1.73 -26.36 1.30
CA LYS A 223 2.89 -27.19 1.62
C LYS A 223 4.22 -26.46 1.33
N ALA A 224 4.20 -25.19 0.89
CA ALA A 224 5.40 -24.44 0.58
C ALA A 224 6.26 -24.19 1.82
N TYR A 225 5.63 -23.91 2.97
CA TYR A 225 6.29 -23.83 4.28
C TYR A 225 6.10 -25.15 5.03
N SER A 226 7.20 -25.77 5.42
CA SER A 226 7.18 -27.05 6.15
C SER A 226 7.92 -26.93 7.49
N MET A 227 7.19 -26.97 8.59
CA MET A 227 7.78 -26.95 9.95
C MET A 227 8.83 -28.05 10.14
N LYS A 228 8.60 -29.24 9.57
CA LYS A 228 9.57 -30.35 9.64
C LYS A 228 10.92 -30.02 9.00
N LYS A 229 10.93 -29.22 7.91
CA LYS A 229 12.16 -28.86 7.18
C LYS A 229 12.92 -27.69 7.79
N VAL A 230 12.23 -26.81 8.52
CA VAL A 230 12.84 -25.60 9.11
C VAL A 230 13.14 -25.75 10.59
N SER A 231 12.81 -26.90 11.20
CA SER A 231 13.13 -27.21 12.60
C SER A 231 14.65 -27.27 12.81
N PHE A 232 15.13 -26.68 13.90
CA PHE A 232 16.52 -26.82 14.35
C PHE A 232 16.76 -28.13 15.11
N GLU A 233 15.70 -28.88 15.37
CA GLU A 233 15.82 -30.21 15.94
C GLU A 233 16.33 -31.23 14.91
N GLU A 234 16.88 -32.33 15.35
CA GLU A 234 17.40 -33.40 14.49
C GLU A 234 16.30 -33.87 13.52
N ASN A 235 16.54 -33.71 12.23
CA ASN A 235 15.55 -34.02 11.19
C ASN A 235 16.11 -35.04 10.20
N ARG A 236 15.64 -36.30 10.30
CA ARG A 236 16.03 -37.40 9.41
C ARG A 236 15.70 -37.15 7.92
N SER A 237 14.83 -36.17 7.61
CA SER A 237 14.50 -35.80 6.23
C SER A 237 15.53 -34.85 5.57
N PHE A 238 16.50 -34.35 6.37
CA PHE A 238 17.51 -33.43 5.87
C PHE A 238 18.82 -34.19 5.56
N ASN A 239 19.05 -34.44 4.27
CA ASN A 239 20.28 -35.12 3.85
C ASN A 239 21.41 -34.09 3.62
N LYS A 240 22.38 -34.06 4.53
CA LYS A 240 23.56 -33.16 4.49
C LYS A 240 24.36 -33.30 3.18
N SER A 241 24.48 -34.50 2.60
CA SER A 241 25.16 -34.75 1.32
C SER A 241 24.49 -34.03 0.14
N ASN A 242 23.15 -33.93 0.14
CA ASN A 242 22.43 -33.19 -0.90
C ASN A 242 22.67 -31.67 -0.82
N VAL A 243 22.83 -31.12 0.37
CA VAL A 243 23.17 -29.70 0.58
C VAL A 243 24.58 -29.41 0.09
N GLU A 244 25.53 -30.28 0.40
CA GLU A 244 26.92 -30.17 -0.06
C GLU A 244 27.00 -30.20 -1.60
N LYS A 245 26.30 -31.14 -2.23
CA LYS A 245 26.20 -31.22 -3.69
C LYS A 245 25.61 -29.94 -4.29
N PHE A 246 24.56 -29.41 -3.70
CA PHE A 246 23.94 -28.14 -4.12
C PHE A 246 24.90 -26.96 -4.01
N ILE A 247 25.60 -26.83 -2.87
CA ILE A 247 26.60 -25.77 -2.67
C ILE A 247 27.73 -25.89 -3.69
N ASN A 248 28.27 -27.10 -3.91
CA ASN A 248 29.34 -27.35 -4.86
C ASN A 248 28.90 -27.05 -6.31
N PHE A 249 27.66 -27.34 -6.68
CA PHE A 249 27.10 -26.96 -7.98
C PHE A 249 27.06 -25.43 -8.16
N HIS A 250 26.59 -24.68 -7.19
CA HIS A 250 26.54 -23.22 -7.24
C HIS A 250 27.95 -22.58 -7.22
N LYS A 251 28.89 -23.14 -6.43
CA LYS A 251 30.29 -22.69 -6.39
C LYS A 251 30.95 -22.72 -7.77
N LYS A 252 30.66 -23.74 -8.59
CA LYS A 252 31.17 -23.84 -9.97
C LYS A 252 30.66 -22.71 -10.88
N ARG A 253 29.43 -22.21 -10.64
CA ARG A 253 28.85 -21.08 -11.43
C ARG A 253 29.45 -19.73 -11.07
N LEU A 254 29.98 -19.56 -9.86
CA LEU A 254 30.62 -18.31 -9.40
C LEU A 254 32.08 -18.18 -9.87
N ARG A 255 32.65 -19.25 -10.44
CA ARG A 255 34.04 -19.27 -10.95
C ARG A 255 34.13 -19.00 -12.47
N LYS A 256 32.99 -18.68 -13.10
CA LYS A 256 32.90 -18.20 -14.49
C LYS A 256 32.65 -16.69 -14.50
#